data_360e1d46577cdaf604e43beecbf3e6bc
#
_entry.id   360e1d46577cdaf604e43beecbf3e6bc
#
_cell.length_a   1.000
_cell.length_b   1.000
_cell.length_c   1.000
_cell.angle_alpha   90.00
_cell.angle_beta   90.00
_cell.angle_gamma   90.00
#
_symmetry.space_group_name_H-M   'P 1'
#
loop_
_entity.id
_entity.type
_entity.pdbx_description
1 polymer ?
#
loop_
_entity_poly.entity_id
_entity_poly.type
_entity_poly.pdbx_seq_one_letter_code
_entity_poly.pdbx_strand_id
1 'polypeptide(L)'
;IMNQFAYGGLFSTLFFLLLTIAALTTSIALLEAPVTYLQRKFSISRLKAAVMLGIGIWMFGLGVILSHTVWNGDGFTVALFFGDEAVRLVNNAGFHDVLVFFSSHLIQPFVALFICLFVAWKIPREVSHKEFALPRHYSYEIWNYLVRYIIPVLLLVVILAAFGII
;
A
#
# COMPACT_ATOMS: atom_id res chain seq x y z
N ILE A 1 5.19 -22.49 20.74
CA ILE A 1 3.87 -23.18 20.71
C ILE A 1 3.88 -24.33 19.69
N MET A 2 4.41 -24.16 18.47
CA MET A 2 4.42 -25.21 17.43
C MET A 2 5.32 -26.41 17.75
N ASN A 3 6.37 -26.24 18.55
CA ASN A 3 7.29 -27.32 18.93
C ASN A 3 6.72 -28.33 19.99
N GLN A 4 5.53 -28.07 20.47
CA GLN A 4 4.88 -28.95 21.46
C GLN A 4 4.07 -30.11 20.86
N PHE A 5 3.89 -30.12 19.54
CA PHE A 5 3.18 -31.18 18.82
C PHE A 5 4.14 -32.23 18.28
N ALA A 6 3.72 -33.48 18.22
CA ALA A 6 4.53 -34.64 17.81
C ALA A 6 5.20 -34.46 16.40
N TYR A 7 4.70 -33.60 15.56
CA TYR A 7 5.24 -33.25 14.21
C TYR A 7 5.42 -31.74 14.04
N GLY A 8 5.60 -30.98 15.12
CA GLY A 8 5.66 -29.51 15.12
C GLY A 8 6.71 -28.93 14.18
N GLY A 9 7.88 -29.57 14.05
CA GLY A 9 8.93 -29.18 13.14
C GLY A 9 8.53 -29.27 11.65
N LEU A 10 7.86 -30.34 11.27
CA LEU A 10 7.39 -30.56 9.92
C LEU A 10 6.30 -29.54 9.53
N PHE A 11 5.33 -29.32 10.42
CA PHE A 11 4.29 -28.30 10.22
C PHE A 11 4.88 -26.88 10.11
N SER A 12 5.84 -26.56 10.97
CA SER A 12 6.54 -25.28 10.92
C SER A 12 7.26 -25.07 9.59
N THR A 13 8.00 -26.09 9.13
CA THR A 13 8.72 -26.02 7.85
C THR A 13 7.76 -25.84 6.67
N LEU A 14 6.68 -26.63 6.61
CA LEU A 14 5.66 -26.50 5.58
C LEU A 14 4.99 -25.12 5.59
N PHE A 15 4.67 -24.61 6.78
CA PHE A 15 4.08 -23.30 6.94
C PHE A 15 4.98 -22.19 6.39
N PHE A 16 6.27 -22.17 6.80
CA PHE A 16 7.22 -21.18 6.30
C PHE A 16 7.51 -21.31 4.81
N LEU A 17 7.52 -22.52 4.27
CA LEU A 17 7.68 -22.76 2.85
C LEU A 17 6.49 -22.21 2.05
N LEU A 18 5.26 -22.49 2.49
CA LEU A 18 4.05 -21.93 1.88
C LEU A 18 4.02 -20.40 1.96
N LEU A 19 4.39 -19.85 3.10
CA LEU A 19 4.47 -18.40 3.30
C LEU A 19 5.50 -17.76 2.37
N THR A 20 6.65 -18.40 2.18
CA THR A 20 7.69 -17.93 1.26
C THR A 20 7.20 -17.95 -0.19
N ILE A 21 6.54 -19.03 -0.63
CA ILE A 21 5.96 -19.12 -1.98
C ILE A 21 4.88 -18.05 -2.19
N ALA A 22 4.00 -17.87 -1.21
CA ALA A 22 2.96 -16.84 -1.26
C ALA A 22 3.57 -15.43 -1.36
N ALA A 23 4.57 -15.13 -0.56
CA ALA A 23 5.28 -13.85 -0.57
C ALA A 23 5.98 -13.59 -1.91
N LEU A 24 6.65 -14.59 -2.49
CA LEU A 24 7.28 -14.49 -3.81
C LEU A 24 6.25 -14.20 -4.91
N THR A 25 5.15 -14.95 -4.93
CA THR A 25 4.09 -14.77 -5.92
C THR A 25 3.49 -13.37 -5.85
N THR A 26 3.20 -12.89 -4.64
CA THR A 26 2.67 -11.54 -4.42
C THR A 26 3.68 -10.47 -4.84
N SER A 27 4.95 -10.65 -4.52
CA SER A 27 6.01 -9.70 -4.88
C SER A 27 6.16 -9.58 -6.41
N ILE A 28 6.10 -10.69 -7.13
CA ILE A 28 6.14 -10.69 -8.60
C ILE A 28 4.94 -9.93 -9.17
N ALA A 29 3.73 -10.19 -8.66
CA ALA A 29 2.52 -9.51 -9.11
C ALA A 29 2.57 -7.99 -8.86
N LEU A 30 3.07 -7.57 -7.69
CA LEU A 30 3.23 -6.14 -7.36
C LEU A 30 4.28 -5.44 -8.23
N LEU A 31 5.35 -6.14 -8.61
CA LEU A 31 6.40 -5.59 -9.47
C LEU A 31 5.99 -5.45 -10.94
N GLU A 32 5.02 -6.22 -11.41
CA GLU A 32 4.61 -6.23 -12.83
C GLU A 32 4.15 -4.85 -13.31
N ALA A 33 3.32 -4.15 -12.52
CA ALA A 33 2.80 -2.84 -12.88
C ALA A 33 3.90 -1.77 -13.01
N PRO A 34 4.78 -1.54 -12.02
CA PRO A 34 5.85 -0.56 -12.13
C PRO A 34 6.91 -0.94 -13.19
N VAL A 35 7.22 -2.24 -13.37
CA VAL A 35 8.12 -2.70 -14.44
C VAL A 35 7.55 -2.34 -15.82
N THR A 36 6.28 -2.63 -16.05
CA THR A 36 5.61 -2.31 -17.32
C THR A 36 5.54 -0.80 -17.56
N TYR A 37 5.30 -0.02 -16.51
CA TYR A 37 5.31 1.44 -16.61
C TYR A 37 6.68 1.99 -17.01
N LEU A 38 7.77 1.56 -16.33
CA LEU A 38 9.14 1.98 -16.68
C LEU A 38 9.53 1.56 -18.10
N GLN A 39 9.19 0.33 -18.49
CA GLN A 39 9.46 -0.19 -19.81
C GLN A 39 8.82 0.69 -20.90
N ARG A 40 7.56 1.09 -20.72
CA ARG A 40 6.84 1.94 -21.69
C ARG A 40 7.35 3.37 -21.68
N LYS A 41 7.59 3.95 -20.50
CA LYS A 41 7.98 5.37 -20.37
C LYS A 41 9.39 5.63 -20.85
N PHE A 42 10.34 4.75 -20.56
CA PHE A 42 11.75 4.91 -20.87
C PHE A 42 12.24 4.05 -22.05
N SER A 43 11.35 3.28 -22.69
CA SER A 43 11.68 2.38 -23.81
C SER A 43 12.84 1.44 -23.49
N ILE A 44 12.97 1.00 -22.23
CA ILE A 44 14.01 0.07 -21.77
C ILE A 44 13.52 -1.38 -21.80
N SER A 45 14.45 -2.33 -21.82
CA SER A 45 14.09 -3.75 -21.77
C SER A 45 13.48 -4.12 -20.42
N ARG A 46 12.58 -5.11 -20.39
CA ARG A 46 11.92 -5.61 -19.18
C ARG A 46 12.92 -6.00 -18.09
N LEU A 47 14.03 -6.64 -18.48
CA LEU A 47 15.07 -7.04 -17.55
C LEU A 47 15.73 -5.84 -16.88
N LYS A 48 16.05 -4.79 -17.63
CA LYS A 48 16.64 -3.56 -17.07
C LYS A 48 15.69 -2.87 -16.11
N ALA A 49 14.41 -2.76 -16.48
CA ALA A 49 13.40 -2.18 -15.60
C ALA A 49 13.24 -2.98 -14.29
N ALA A 50 13.19 -4.31 -14.38
CA ALA A 50 13.08 -5.18 -13.21
C ALA A 50 14.31 -5.09 -12.29
N VAL A 51 15.52 -5.07 -12.87
CA VAL A 51 16.76 -4.94 -12.09
C VAL A 51 16.84 -3.58 -11.40
N MET A 52 16.51 -2.48 -12.09
CA MET A 52 16.50 -1.14 -11.49
C MET A 52 15.54 -1.06 -10.30
N LEU A 53 14.32 -1.57 -10.45
CA LEU A 53 13.35 -1.61 -9.36
C LEU A 53 13.80 -2.54 -8.23
N GLY A 54 14.33 -3.72 -8.58
CA GLY A 54 14.85 -4.67 -7.60
C GLY A 54 15.97 -4.08 -6.74
N ILE A 55 16.93 -3.37 -7.34
CA ILE A 55 18.00 -2.68 -6.62
C ILE A 55 17.40 -1.58 -5.71
N GLY A 56 16.45 -0.79 -6.21
CA GLY A 56 15.80 0.25 -5.41
C GLY A 56 15.10 -0.35 -4.18
N ILE A 57 14.30 -1.39 -4.36
CA ILE A 57 13.59 -2.07 -3.27
C ILE A 57 14.59 -2.70 -2.28
N TRP A 58 15.67 -3.30 -2.79
CA TRP A 58 16.71 -3.89 -1.97
C TRP A 58 17.40 -2.84 -1.08
N MET A 59 17.72 -1.65 -1.61
CA MET A 59 18.29 -0.55 -0.82
C MET A 59 17.34 -0.08 0.29
N PHE A 60 16.04 0.06 -0.01
CA PHE A 60 15.04 0.37 1.03
C PHE A 60 14.93 -0.75 2.07
N GLY A 61 14.98 -2.02 1.64
CA GLY A 61 15.00 -3.17 2.54
C GLY A 61 16.21 -3.17 3.49
N LEU A 62 17.39 -2.83 3.00
CA LEU A 62 18.57 -2.63 3.85
C LEU A 62 18.35 -1.53 4.90
N GLY A 63 17.74 -0.40 4.51
CA GLY A 63 17.40 0.66 5.45
C GLY A 63 16.47 0.18 6.57
N VAL A 64 15.48 -0.66 6.24
CA VAL A 64 14.57 -1.26 7.21
C VAL A 64 15.33 -2.20 8.18
N ILE A 65 16.22 -3.05 7.67
CA ILE A 65 17.03 -3.96 8.50
C ILE A 65 17.94 -3.15 9.43
N LEU A 66 18.62 -2.12 8.92
CA LEU A 66 19.48 -1.25 9.71
C LEU A 66 18.70 -0.51 10.81
N SER A 67 17.47 -0.11 10.52
CA SER A 67 16.57 0.52 11.49
C SER A 67 16.30 -0.36 12.70
N HIS A 68 16.17 -1.66 12.51
CA HIS A 68 15.91 -2.60 13.60
C HIS A 68 17.16 -3.13 14.31
N THR A 69 18.34 -3.03 13.68
CA THR A 69 19.58 -3.61 14.22
C THR A 69 20.55 -2.58 14.75
N VAL A 70 20.88 -1.57 13.94
CA VAL A 70 21.96 -0.59 14.25
C VAL A 70 21.41 0.71 14.79
N TRP A 71 20.29 1.19 14.23
CA TRP A 71 19.68 2.49 14.61
C TRP A 71 18.61 2.35 15.70
N ASN A 72 18.63 1.24 16.42
CA ASN A 72 17.69 0.97 17.50
C ASN A 72 17.98 1.90 18.69
N GLY A 73 17.28 3.01 18.78
CA GLY A 73 17.45 4.02 19.84
C GLY A 73 17.46 5.47 19.35
N ASP A 74 17.86 5.74 18.11
CA ASP A 74 17.79 7.06 17.50
C ASP A 74 16.54 7.18 16.64
N GLY A 75 15.40 7.43 17.28
CA GLY A 75 14.14 7.57 16.58
C GLY A 75 13.98 8.89 15.85
N PHE A 76 13.43 8.84 14.65
CA PHE A 76 13.00 10.02 13.91
C PHE A 76 11.68 10.54 14.45
N THR A 77 11.55 11.85 14.58
CA THR A 77 10.26 12.50 14.87
C THR A 77 9.82 13.23 13.63
N VAL A 78 8.68 12.82 13.06
CA VAL A 78 8.06 13.52 11.94
C VAL A 78 6.92 14.36 12.49
N ALA A 79 7.03 15.68 12.36
CA ALA A 79 5.99 16.62 12.78
C ALA A 79 5.61 17.52 11.62
N LEU A 80 4.31 17.80 11.50
CA LEU A 80 3.79 18.84 10.61
C LEU A 80 3.48 20.08 11.45
N PHE A 81 3.98 21.21 10.99
CA PHE A 81 3.73 22.49 11.63
C PHE A 81 2.52 23.16 10.95
N PHE A 82 1.45 23.36 11.70
CA PHE A 82 0.28 24.15 11.30
C PHE A 82 0.24 25.41 12.17
N GLY A 83 0.91 26.47 11.72
CA GLY A 83 1.08 27.67 12.52
C GLY A 83 2.03 27.47 13.71
N ASP A 84 1.59 27.79 14.92
CA ASP A 84 2.37 27.60 16.17
C ASP A 84 2.22 26.20 16.79
N GLU A 85 1.32 25.38 16.29
CA GLU A 85 1.11 24.01 16.78
C GLU A 85 1.83 22.99 15.90
N ALA A 86 2.60 22.12 16.53
CA ALA A 86 3.24 20.97 15.87
C ALA A 86 2.45 19.70 16.10
N VAL A 87 1.80 19.20 15.06
CA VAL A 87 1.16 17.87 15.07
C VAL A 87 2.25 16.83 14.80
N ARG A 88 2.57 16.05 15.84
CA ARG A 88 3.56 14.98 15.73
C ARG A 88 2.91 13.77 15.12
N LEU A 89 3.24 13.46 13.87
CA LEU A 89 2.70 12.31 13.15
C LEU A 89 3.33 10.99 13.62
N VAL A 90 4.63 11.03 13.89
CA VAL A 90 5.39 9.85 14.32
C VAL A 90 6.44 10.31 15.34
N ASN A 91 6.41 9.73 16.53
CA ASN A 91 7.33 10.08 17.62
C ASN A 91 8.34 8.95 17.84
N ASN A 92 9.62 9.28 17.88
CA ASN A 92 10.72 8.37 18.22
C ASN A 92 10.64 7.03 17.46
N ALA A 93 10.31 7.11 16.18
CA ALA A 93 10.05 5.95 15.33
C ALA A 93 11.30 5.58 14.52
N GLY A 94 11.50 4.28 14.33
CA GLY A 94 12.51 3.77 13.43
C GLY A 94 12.20 4.12 11.96
N PHE A 95 13.19 3.99 11.09
CA PHE A 95 13.01 4.20 9.64
C PHE A 95 11.86 3.35 9.06
N HIS A 96 11.71 2.12 9.56
CA HIS A 96 10.61 1.24 9.21
C HIS A 96 9.24 1.86 9.53
N ASP A 97 9.07 2.39 10.74
CA ASP A 97 7.79 2.95 11.19
C ASP A 97 7.41 4.19 10.38
N VAL A 98 8.41 5.02 10.04
CA VAL A 98 8.23 6.17 9.15
C VAL A 98 7.77 5.71 7.76
N LEU A 99 8.41 4.69 7.17
CA LEU A 99 7.99 4.14 5.87
C LEU A 99 6.57 3.58 5.92
N VAL A 100 6.24 2.82 6.96
CA VAL A 100 4.89 2.25 7.15
C VAL A 100 3.87 3.38 7.31
N PHE A 101 4.18 4.40 8.10
CA PHE A 101 3.29 5.54 8.29
C PHE A 101 3.01 6.24 6.95
N PHE A 102 4.05 6.61 6.20
CA PHE A 102 3.87 7.28 4.91
C PHE A 102 3.12 6.40 3.90
N SER A 103 3.46 5.12 3.79
CA SER A 103 2.82 4.24 2.80
C SER A 103 1.37 3.93 3.16
N SER A 104 1.07 3.57 4.40
CA SER A 104 -0.25 3.07 4.81
C SER A 104 -1.21 4.19 5.24
N HIS A 105 -0.71 5.22 5.93
CA HIS A 105 -1.58 6.29 6.46
C HIS A 105 -1.71 7.49 5.52
N LEU A 106 -0.75 7.71 4.62
CA LEU A 106 -0.80 8.82 3.68
C LEU A 106 -1.02 8.35 2.25
N ILE A 107 -0.03 7.67 1.65
CA ILE A 107 -0.06 7.37 0.21
C ILE A 107 -1.27 6.53 -0.15
N GLN A 108 -1.56 5.48 0.61
CA GLN A 108 -2.63 4.53 0.30
C GLN A 108 -4.03 5.17 0.32
N PRO A 109 -4.45 5.96 1.35
CA PRO A 109 -5.74 6.63 1.35
C PRO A 109 -5.85 7.71 0.27
N PHE A 110 -4.76 8.46 0.00
CA PHE A 110 -4.75 9.45 -1.07
C PHE A 110 -4.92 8.81 -2.45
N VAL A 111 -4.17 7.74 -2.75
CA VAL A 111 -4.30 7.00 -4.01
C VAL A 111 -5.72 6.43 -4.16
N ALA A 112 -6.26 5.84 -3.09
CA ALA A 112 -7.63 5.34 -3.08
C ALA A 112 -8.65 6.45 -3.37
N LEU A 113 -8.47 7.63 -2.78
CA LEU A 113 -9.31 8.80 -3.01
C LEU A 113 -9.24 9.23 -4.49
N PHE A 114 -8.04 9.39 -5.06
CA PHE A 114 -7.87 9.76 -6.47
C PHE A 114 -8.48 8.75 -7.43
N ILE A 115 -8.30 7.45 -7.18
CA ILE A 115 -8.92 6.38 -7.97
C ILE A 115 -10.44 6.48 -7.88
N CYS A 116 -10.97 6.66 -6.68
CA CYS A 116 -12.41 6.79 -6.45
C CYS A 116 -13.00 8.00 -7.19
N LEU A 117 -12.34 9.16 -7.10
CA LEU A 117 -12.73 10.37 -7.83
C LEU A 117 -12.66 10.16 -9.34
N PHE A 118 -11.61 9.53 -9.84
CA PHE A 118 -11.45 9.23 -11.25
C PHE A 118 -12.57 8.33 -11.76
N VAL A 119 -12.87 7.25 -11.04
CA VAL A 119 -13.94 6.31 -11.39
C VAL A 119 -15.31 7.00 -11.37
N ALA A 120 -15.57 7.82 -10.34
CA ALA A 120 -16.86 8.47 -10.14
C ALA A 120 -17.18 9.55 -11.18
N TRP A 121 -16.16 10.30 -11.64
CA TRP A 121 -16.40 11.48 -12.50
C TRP A 121 -15.81 11.41 -13.90
N LYS A 122 -14.75 10.61 -14.12
CA LYS A 122 -14.09 10.53 -15.44
C LYS A 122 -14.53 9.34 -16.29
N ILE A 123 -14.93 8.23 -15.67
CA ILE A 123 -15.36 7.05 -16.42
C ILE A 123 -16.82 7.24 -16.87
N PRO A 124 -17.13 7.15 -18.20
CA PRO A 124 -18.50 7.20 -18.69
C PRO A 124 -19.32 6.04 -18.09
N ARG A 125 -20.57 6.35 -17.72
CA ARG A 125 -21.49 5.36 -17.13
C ARG A 125 -21.71 4.14 -18.02
N GLU A 126 -21.70 4.32 -19.34
CA GLU A 126 -21.87 3.24 -20.31
C GLU A 126 -20.76 2.20 -20.23
N VAL A 127 -19.51 2.66 -20.09
CA VAL A 127 -18.32 1.79 -19.94
C VAL A 127 -18.38 1.04 -18.62
N SER A 128 -18.63 1.78 -17.54
CA SER A 128 -18.71 1.19 -16.20
C SER A 128 -19.85 0.17 -16.09
N HIS A 129 -21.03 0.48 -16.62
CA HIS A 129 -22.17 -0.45 -16.59
C HIS A 129 -21.91 -1.75 -17.41
N LYS A 130 -21.18 -1.62 -18.51
CA LYS A 130 -20.84 -2.73 -19.41
C LYS A 130 -19.84 -3.70 -18.78
N GLU A 131 -18.83 -3.16 -18.07
CA GLU A 131 -17.80 -3.96 -17.41
C GLU A 131 -18.32 -4.68 -16.15
N PHE A 132 -19.22 -4.04 -15.41
CA PHE A 132 -19.75 -4.64 -14.19
C PHE A 132 -20.71 -5.82 -14.43
N ALA A 133 -21.28 -5.96 -15.65
CA ALA A 133 -22.21 -7.04 -16.02
C ALA A 133 -23.23 -7.41 -14.92
N LEU A 134 -23.66 -6.42 -14.10
CA LEU A 134 -24.56 -6.65 -12.99
C LEU A 134 -25.96 -6.99 -13.51
N PRO A 135 -26.60 -8.06 -13.02
CA PRO A 135 -27.88 -8.57 -13.52
C PRO A 135 -29.07 -7.64 -13.23
N ARG A 136 -28.89 -6.63 -12.36
CA ARG A 136 -29.94 -5.66 -12.00
C ARG A 136 -29.42 -4.22 -12.12
N HIS A 137 -30.13 -3.40 -12.85
CA HIS A 137 -29.91 -1.96 -12.96
C HIS A 137 -29.81 -1.26 -11.58
N TYR A 138 -30.58 -1.72 -10.61
CA TYR A 138 -30.60 -1.19 -9.24
C TYR A 138 -29.27 -1.36 -8.49
N SER A 139 -28.58 -2.47 -8.69
CA SER A 139 -27.30 -2.75 -8.04
C SER A 139 -26.19 -1.80 -8.52
N TYR A 140 -26.23 -1.43 -9.79
CA TYR A 140 -25.30 -0.47 -10.37
C TYR A 140 -25.52 0.95 -9.83
N GLU A 141 -26.77 1.40 -9.68
CA GLU A 141 -27.08 2.73 -9.15
C GLU A 141 -26.63 2.87 -7.67
N ILE A 142 -26.85 1.84 -6.85
CA ILE A 142 -26.35 1.81 -5.47
C ILE A 142 -24.82 1.91 -5.45
N TRP A 143 -24.13 1.10 -6.25
CA TRP A 143 -22.68 1.12 -6.34
C TRP A 143 -22.17 2.50 -6.78
N ASN A 144 -22.76 3.09 -7.82
CA ASN A 144 -22.40 4.40 -8.33
C ASN A 144 -22.59 5.52 -7.28
N TYR A 145 -23.68 5.45 -6.50
CA TYR A 145 -23.94 6.38 -5.41
C TYR A 145 -22.89 6.22 -4.28
N LEU A 146 -22.56 4.99 -3.91
CA LEU A 146 -21.53 4.70 -2.91
C LEU A 146 -20.17 5.26 -3.33
N VAL A 147 -19.73 4.96 -4.55
CA VAL A 147 -18.42 5.39 -5.07
C VAL A 147 -18.34 6.90 -5.23
N ARG A 148 -19.47 7.54 -5.59
CA ARG A 148 -19.49 8.97 -5.88
C ARG A 148 -19.55 9.86 -4.65
N TYR A 149 -20.23 9.41 -3.58
CA TYR A 149 -20.50 10.25 -2.42
C TYR A 149 -19.98 9.67 -1.11
N ILE A 150 -20.28 8.41 -0.83
CA ILE A 150 -19.99 7.82 0.48
C ILE A 150 -18.50 7.51 0.63
N ILE A 151 -17.92 6.82 -0.35
CA ILE A 151 -16.51 6.39 -0.25
C ILE A 151 -15.55 7.58 -0.18
N PRO A 152 -15.67 8.66 -0.98
CA PRO A 152 -14.79 9.83 -0.86
C PRO A 152 -14.86 10.49 0.50
N VAL A 153 -16.07 10.58 1.09
CA VAL A 153 -16.25 11.17 2.43
C VAL A 153 -15.57 10.31 3.50
N LEU A 154 -15.75 8.97 3.43
CA LEU A 154 -15.08 8.06 4.37
C LEU A 154 -13.56 8.11 4.23
N LEU A 155 -13.03 8.17 3.00
CA LEU A 155 -11.60 8.31 2.77
C LEU A 155 -11.05 9.64 3.27
N LEU A 156 -11.80 10.74 3.14
CA LEU A 156 -11.42 12.01 3.74
C LEU A 156 -11.36 11.94 5.27
N VAL A 157 -12.32 11.28 5.91
CA VAL A 157 -12.30 11.06 7.37
C VAL A 157 -11.06 10.26 7.77
N VAL A 158 -10.72 9.19 7.04
CA VAL A 158 -9.49 8.41 7.30
C VAL A 158 -8.23 9.25 7.15
N ILE A 159 -8.17 10.11 6.13
CA ILE A 159 -7.04 11.03 5.93
C ILE A 159 -6.95 12.02 7.09
N LEU A 160 -8.06 12.64 7.51
CA LEU A 160 -8.06 13.57 8.63
C LEU A 160 -7.65 12.90 9.94
N ALA A 161 -8.10 11.67 10.17
CA ALA A 161 -7.66 10.86 11.31
C ALA A 161 -6.17 10.55 11.28
N ALA A 162 -5.60 10.29 10.10
CA ALA A 162 -4.15 10.08 9.95
C ALA A 162 -3.32 11.33 10.30
N PHE A 163 -3.90 12.53 10.13
CA PHE A 163 -3.27 13.79 10.55
C PHE A 163 -3.55 14.16 12.01
N GLY A 164 -4.27 13.31 12.77
CA GLY A 164 -4.60 13.58 14.17
C GLY A 164 -5.57 14.76 14.39
N ILE A 165 -6.36 15.09 13.37
CA ILE A 165 -7.33 16.20 13.43
C ILE A 165 -8.65 15.72 14.05
N ILE A 166 -8.93 14.43 13.94
CA ILE A 166 -10.11 13.74 14.49
C ILE A 166 -9.67 12.52 15.29
#